data_b17cc65921619a21341a0224f2188e32
#
_entry.id   b17cc65921619a21341a0224f2188e32
#
_cell.length_a   1.000
_cell.length_b   1.000
_cell.length_c   1.000
_cell.angle_alpha   90.00
_cell.angle_beta   90.00
_cell.angle_gamma   90.00
#
_symmetry.space_group_name_H-M   'P 1'
#
loop_
_entity.id
_entity.type
_entity.pdbx_description
1 polymer ?
#
loop_
_entity_poly.entity_id
_entity_poly.type
_entity_poly.pdbx_seq_one_letter_code
_entity_poly.pdbx_strand_id
1 'polypeptide(L)'
;MKLINKMEQKFGRYAVHNLTMYIIITYVAGYLLNYLVPEALSYCLLEPALILQGQVWRLVSWLLIPPGALDIFTIIMLFFYYSIGTTLEQTWGAFRYNLYIFGGIILSVIGAFVLYGILLLTGSNGILLLEGGAFSTYFISMSIFLGFAAAYPNMQVLLYFIIPLKIKWLALVDIVYLVWQMAGSGWVTRACIICSLMNFIIFFLATRNTSRISPRQVKRRRTYMRAVNSGYNSKGQVTKHKCAVCGRTELDGDNLEFRFCSKCKGNYEYCQDHLFTHKHVQ
;
A
#
# COMPACT_ATOMS: atom_id res chain seq x y z
N MET A 1 -6.03 -4.37 8.94
CA MET A 1 -6.39 -5.67 8.32
C MET A 1 -7.77 -6.19 8.70
N LYS A 2 -8.16 -6.32 9.99
CA LYS A 2 -9.47 -6.90 10.35
C LYS A 2 -10.67 -6.17 9.73
N LEU A 3 -10.63 -4.86 9.63
CA LEU A 3 -11.73 -4.05 9.10
C LEU A 3 -11.85 -4.21 7.58
N ILE A 4 -10.76 -4.09 6.82
CA ILE A 4 -10.76 -4.28 5.37
C ILE A 4 -11.20 -5.70 5.00
N ASN A 5 -10.69 -6.73 5.69
CA ASN A 5 -11.11 -8.11 5.45
C ASN A 5 -12.61 -8.34 5.73
N LYS A 6 -13.15 -7.68 6.78
CA LYS A 6 -14.59 -7.75 7.07
C LYS A 6 -15.43 -7.05 5.99
N MET A 7 -14.94 -5.92 5.47
CA MET A 7 -15.58 -5.22 4.36
C MET A 7 -15.48 -6.05 3.06
N GLU A 8 -14.35 -6.67 2.80
CA GLU A 8 -14.12 -7.54 1.65
C GLU A 8 -15.07 -8.75 1.66
N GLN A 9 -15.27 -9.39 2.82
CA GLN A 9 -16.24 -10.49 2.97
C GLN A 9 -17.69 -10.05 2.71
N LYS A 10 -18.06 -8.82 3.10
CA LYS A 10 -19.44 -8.31 2.94
C LYS A 10 -19.70 -7.71 1.56
N PHE A 11 -18.75 -6.98 1.01
CA PHE A 11 -18.91 -6.18 -0.20
C PHE A 11 -18.05 -6.64 -1.39
N GLY A 12 -17.20 -7.67 -1.21
CA GLY A 12 -16.29 -8.13 -2.25
C GLY A 12 -16.98 -8.55 -3.56
N ARG A 13 -18.24 -9.04 -3.49
CA ARG A 13 -19.05 -9.39 -4.67
C ARG A 13 -19.41 -8.19 -5.56
N TYR A 14 -19.37 -6.97 -5.01
CA TYR A 14 -19.67 -5.74 -5.76
C TYR A 14 -18.42 -5.08 -6.34
N ALA A 15 -17.25 -5.70 -6.17
CA ALA A 15 -16.01 -5.17 -6.71
C ALA A 15 -16.06 -5.18 -8.24
N VAL A 16 -15.76 -4.03 -8.83
CA VAL A 16 -15.64 -3.88 -10.28
C VAL A 16 -14.31 -4.49 -10.70
N HIS A 17 -14.36 -5.47 -11.59
CA HIS A 17 -13.17 -6.08 -12.17
C HIS A 17 -12.66 -5.23 -13.33
N ASN A 18 -11.35 -5.21 -13.53
CA ASN A 18 -10.69 -4.37 -14.55
C ASN A 18 -11.02 -2.87 -14.42
N LEU A 19 -11.08 -2.35 -13.18
CA LEU A 19 -11.41 -0.95 -12.92
C LEU A 19 -10.50 0.01 -13.68
N THR A 20 -9.22 -0.33 -13.85
CA THR A 20 -8.26 0.46 -14.63
C THR A 20 -8.70 0.67 -16.07
N MET A 21 -9.28 -0.34 -16.70
CA MET A 21 -9.80 -0.23 -18.06
C MET A 21 -10.93 0.80 -18.14
N TYR A 22 -11.84 0.82 -17.18
CA TYR A 22 -12.92 1.82 -17.12
C TYR A 22 -12.37 3.23 -16.94
N ILE A 23 -11.34 3.42 -16.10
CA ILE A 23 -10.68 4.72 -15.92
C ILE A 23 -10.06 5.20 -17.25
N ILE A 24 -9.39 4.32 -17.99
CA ILE A 24 -8.81 4.68 -19.29
C ILE A 24 -9.91 5.02 -20.30
N ILE A 25 -11.01 4.30 -20.30
CA ILE A 25 -12.17 4.62 -21.17
C ILE A 25 -12.70 6.03 -20.84
N THR A 26 -12.79 6.40 -19.54
CA THR A 26 -13.20 7.77 -19.15
C THR A 26 -12.24 8.83 -19.67
N TYR A 27 -10.92 8.56 -19.66
CA TYR A 27 -9.93 9.49 -20.22
C TYR A 27 -10.05 9.62 -21.74
N VAL A 28 -10.24 8.51 -22.46
CA VAL A 28 -10.48 8.54 -23.91
C VAL A 28 -11.74 9.35 -24.23
N ALA A 29 -12.83 9.14 -23.47
CA ALA A 29 -14.04 9.95 -23.61
C ALA A 29 -13.77 11.45 -23.33
N GLY A 30 -12.95 11.79 -22.33
CA GLY A 30 -12.52 13.14 -22.03
C GLY A 30 -11.71 13.78 -23.15
N TYR A 31 -10.78 13.04 -23.78
CA TYR A 31 -10.03 13.52 -24.94
C TYR A 31 -10.95 13.77 -26.15
N LEU A 32 -11.89 12.86 -26.42
CA LEU A 32 -12.88 13.04 -27.47
C LEU A 32 -13.74 14.28 -27.22
N LEU A 33 -14.18 14.46 -25.98
CA LEU A 33 -14.98 15.62 -25.58
C LEU A 33 -14.19 16.92 -25.76
N ASN A 34 -12.91 16.94 -25.36
CA ASN A 34 -12.04 18.09 -25.54
C ASN A 34 -11.80 18.43 -27.01
N TYR A 35 -11.73 17.43 -27.90
CA TYR A 35 -11.56 17.62 -29.33
C TYR A 35 -12.82 18.13 -30.00
N LEU A 36 -14.00 17.60 -29.62
CA LEU A 36 -15.27 17.96 -30.23
C LEU A 36 -15.83 19.31 -29.72
N VAL A 37 -15.75 19.52 -28.41
CA VAL A 37 -16.27 20.71 -27.70
C VAL A 37 -15.32 21.09 -26.57
N PRO A 38 -14.26 21.87 -26.87
CA PRO A 38 -13.23 22.23 -25.88
C PRO A 38 -13.79 22.87 -24.60
N GLU A 39 -14.85 23.66 -24.72
CA GLU A 39 -15.49 24.35 -23.60
C GLU A 39 -16.22 23.39 -22.64
N ALA A 40 -16.60 22.19 -23.11
CA ALA A 40 -17.37 21.23 -22.33
C ALA A 40 -16.58 20.72 -21.09
N LEU A 41 -15.26 20.64 -21.19
CA LEU A 41 -14.42 20.23 -20.04
C LEU A 41 -14.50 21.22 -18.88
N SER A 42 -14.73 22.50 -19.13
CA SER A 42 -14.90 23.52 -18.08
C SER A 42 -16.12 23.25 -17.21
N TYR A 43 -17.18 22.66 -17.77
CA TYR A 43 -18.37 22.25 -17.04
C TYR A 43 -18.18 20.95 -16.24
N CYS A 44 -17.07 20.25 -16.50
CA CYS A 44 -16.74 19.00 -15.79
C CYS A 44 -15.81 19.22 -14.59
N LEU A 45 -15.19 20.40 -14.44
CA LEU A 45 -14.25 20.69 -13.35
C LEU A 45 -14.87 20.49 -11.96
N LEU A 46 -14.09 19.93 -11.02
CA LEU A 46 -14.50 19.78 -9.62
C LEU A 46 -14.45 21.15 -8.93
N GLU A 47 -15.58 21.82 -8.84
CA GLU A 47 -15.69 23.17 -8.34
C GLU A 47 -16.76 23.26 -7.25
N PRO A 48 -16.36 23.26 -5.96
CA PRO A 48 -17.29 23.21 -4.82
C PRO A 48 -18.32 24.34 -4.82
N ALA A 49 -17.93 25.55 -5.24
CA ALA A 49 -18.84 26.69 -5.31
C ALA A 49 -20.04 26.43 -6.24
N LEU A 50 -19.79 25.90 -7.43
CA LEU A 50 -20.83 25.60 -8.41
C LEU A 50 -21.64 24.34 -8.03
N ILE A 51 -21.01 23.37 -7.37
CA ILE A 51 -21.70 22.18 -6.83
C ILE A 51 -22.75 22.61 -5.81
N LEU A 52 -22.43 23.55 -4.92
CA LEU A 52 -23.36 24.09 -3.92
C LEU A 52 -24.48 24.91 -4.55
N GLN A 53 -24.29 25.45 -5.77
CA GLN A 53 -25.31 26.12 -6.57
C GLN A 53 -26.21 25.14 -7.35
N GLY A 54 -26.02 23.81 -7.19
CA GLY A 54 -26.86 22.78 -7.80
C GLY A 54 -26.22 22.02 -8.96
N GLN A 55 -24.97 22.31 -9.35
CA GLN A 55 -24.27 21.59 -10.42
C GLN A 55 -23.64 20.30 -9.89
N VAL A 56 -24.48 19.39 -9.35
CA VAL A 56 -24.04 18.17 -8.66
C VAL A 56 -23.31 17.16 -9.54
N TRP A 57 -23.51 17.22 -10.87
CA TRP A 57 -22.79 16.33 -11.81
C TRP A 57 -21.28 16.50 -11.75
N ARG A 58 -20.78 17.65 -11.35
CA ARG A 58 -19.35 17.96 -11.20
C ARG A 58 -18.64 17.06 -10.17
N LEU A 59 -19.40 16.45 -9.25
CA LEU A 59 -18.85 15.46 -8.30
C LEU A 59 -18.30 14.19 -8.99
N VAL A 60 -18.79 13.89 -10.19
CA VAL A 60 -18.40 12.69 -10.93
C VAL A 60 -17.73 13.05 -12.26
N SER A 61 -18.23 14.07 -12.95
CA SER A 61 -17.77 14.42 -14.30
C SER A 61 -16.29 14.85 -14.37
N TRP A 62 -15.70 15.30 -13.26
CA TRP A 62 -14.27 15.65 -13.22
C TRP A 62 -13.35 14.45 -13.50
N LEU A 63 -13.84 13.21 -13.34
CA LEU A 63 -13.12 12.01 -13.71
C LEU A 63 -12.91 11.86 -15.22
N LEU A 64 -13.68 12.57 -16.04
CA LEU A 64 -13.50 12.65 -17.49
C LEU A 64 -12.28 13.50 -17.87
N ILE A 65 -11.78 14.35 -16.96
CA ILE A 65 -10.66 15.23 -17.25
C ILE A 65 -9.39 14.39 -17.31
N PRO A 66 -8.75 14.28 -18.49
CA PRO A 66 -7.56 13.48 -18.65
C PRO A 66 -6.36 14.10 -17.91
N PRO A 67 -5.34 13.30 -17.54
CA PRO A 67 -4.23 13.77 -16.72
C PRO A 67 -3.23 14.69 -17.44
N GLY A 68 -3.36 14.90 -18.74
CA GLY A 68 -2.47 15.76 -19.53
C GLY A 68 -2.99 16.02 -20.93
N ALA A 69 -2.26 16.78 -21.74
CA ALA A 69 -2.56 16.98 -23.14
C ALA A 69 -2.39 15.67 -23.96
N LEU A 70 -3.13 15.51 -25.04
CA LEU A 70 -3.03 14.33 -25.89
C LEU A 70 -1.77 14.44 -26.79
N ASP A 71 -0.74 13.72 -26.40
CA ASP A 71 0.49 13.55 -27.15
C ASP A 71 0.94 12.07 -27.16
N ILE A 72 1.99 11.77 -27.91
CA ILE A 72 2.53 10.41 -28.01
C ILE A 72 3.00 9.89 -26.64
N PHE A 73 3.54 10.76 -25.79
CA PHE A 73 4.00 10.41 -24.45
C PHE A 73 2.84 10.07 -23.52
N THR A 74 1.74 10.79 -23.64
CA THR A 74 0.50 10.52 -22.89
C THR A 74 -0.10 9.17 -23.27
N ILE A 75 -0.07 8.80 -24.56
CA ILE A 75 -0.53 7.48 -24.99
C ILE A 75 0.34 6.37 -24.35
N ILE A 76 1.66 6.51 -24.39
CA ILE A 76 2.59 5.58 -23.76
C ILE A 76 2.32 5.50 -22.25
N MET A 77 2.08 6.65 -21.60
CA MET A 77 1.77 6.74 -20.17
C MET A 77 0.46 6.04 -19.82
N LEU A 78 -0.58 6.13 -20.66
CA LEU A 78 -1.84 5.41 -20.46
C LEU A 78 -1.65 3.89 -20.54
N PHE A 79 -0.85 3.38 -21.48
CA PHE A 79 -0.49 1.96 -21.52
C PHE A 79 0.27 1.51 -20.25
N PHE A 80 1.18 2.35 -19.78
CA PHE A 80 1.92 2.12 -18.57
C PHE A 80 0.99 2.06 -17.34
N TYR A 81 0.06 3.01 -17.20
CA TYR A 81 -0.94 3.00 -16.13
C TYR A 81 -1.87 1.79 -16.21
N TYR A 82 -2.25 1.36 -17.42
CA TYR A 82 -3.02 0.14 -17.60
C TYR A 82 -2.26 -1.08 -17.06
N SER A 83 -1.00 -1.23 -17.43
CA SER A 83 -0.14 -2.33 -16.98
C SER A 83 0.05 -2.32 -15.46
N ILE A 84 0.31 -1.17 -14.87
CA ILE A 84 0.45 -1.01 -13.42
C ILE A 84 -0.85 -1.33 -12.69
N GLY A 85 -1.95 -0.74 -13.14
CA GLY A 85 -3.24 -0.89 -12.48
C GLY A 85 -3.75 -2.32 -12.51
N THR A 86 -3.64 -3.02 -13.65
CA THR A 86 -4.00 -4.43 -13.77
C THR A 86 -3.13 -5.33 -12.89
N THR A 87 -1.83 -5.06 -12.81
CA THR A 87 -0.91 -5.80 -11.93
C THR A 87 -1.26 -5.58 -10.45
N LEU A 88 -1.59 -4.35 -10.05
CA LEU A 88 -2.04 -4.06 -8.68
C LEU A 88 -3.36 -4.74 -8.37
N GLU A 89 -4.32 -4.70 -9.29
CA GLU A 89 -5.63 -5.36 -9.11
C GLU A 89 -5.46 -6.87 -8.94
N GLN A 90 -4.59 -7.51 -9.73
CA GLN A 90 -4.27 -8.93 -9.58
C GLN A 90 -3.58 -9.25 -8.24
N THR A 91 -2.73 -8.36 -7.75
CA THR A 91 -1.95 -8.57 -6.52
C THR A 91 -2.75 -8.33 -5.24
N TRP A 92 -3.51 -7.24 -5.21
CA TRP A 92 -4.28 -6.84 -4.03
C TRP A 92 -5.67 -7.46 -3.99
N GLY A 93 -6.18 -7.91 -5.15
CA GLY A 93 -7.55 -8.30 -5.37
C GLY A 93 -8.43 -7.11 -5.78
N ALA A 94 -9.45 -7.37 -6.61
CA ALA A 94 -10.33 -6.33 -7.16
C ALA A 94 -10.96 -5.45 -6.08
N PHE A 95 -11.43 -6.02 -4.97
CA PHE A 95 -12.06 -5.24 -3.90
C PHE A 95 -11.12 -4.20 -3.26
N ARG A 96 -9.90 -4.59 -2.92
CA ARG A 96 -8.93 -3.69 -2.28
C ARG A 96 -8.45 -2.62 -3.25
N TYR A 97 -8.28 -2.98 -4.51
CA TYR A 97 -7.93 -2.03 -5.56
C TYR A 97 -9.04 -1.00 -5.77
N ASN A 98 -10.30 -1.43 -5.83
CA ASN A 98 -11.45 -0.54 -5.91
C ASN A 98 -11.53 0.40 -4.69
N LEU A 99 -11.32 -0.14 -3.48
CA LEU A 99 -11.31 0.65 -2.26
C LEU A 99 -10.21 1.75 -2.29
N TYR A 100 -9.06 1.44 -2.86
CA TYR A 100 -7.98 2.39 -3.04
C TYR A 100 -8.34 3.52 -4.00
N ILE A 101 -8.88 3.19 -5.17
CA ILE A 101 -9.25 4.17 -6.20
C ILE A 101 -10.41 5.05 -5.73
N PHE A 102 -11.52 4.43 -5.28
CA PHE A 102 -12.68 5.17 -4.78
C PHE A 102 -12.34 5.98 -3.51
N GLY A 103 -11.47 5.46 -2.64
CA GLY A 103 -10.93 6.20 -1.51
C GLY A 103 -10.21 7.48 -1.94
N GLY A 104 -9.38 7.39 -2.98
CA GLY A 104 -8.69 8.54 -3.58
C GLY A 104 -9.66 9.58 -4.16
N ILE A 105 -10.67 9.12 -4.89
CA ILE A 105 -11.72 9.99 -5.47
C ILE A 105 -12.47 10.73 -4.34
N ILE A 106 -12.93 10.02 -3.33
CA ILE A 106 -13.67 10.58 -2.19
C ILE A 106 -12.78 11.58 -1.42
N LEU A 107 -11.52 11.23 -1.15
CA LEU A 107 -10.60 12.12 -0.46
C LEU A 107 -10.34 13.41 -1.26
N SER A 108 -10.22 13.32 -2.58
CA SER A 108 -10.06 14.47 -3.45
C SER A 108 -11.26 15.41 -3.40
N VAL A 109 -12.48 14.84 -3.44
CA VAL A 109 -13.71 15.62 -3.30
C VAL A 109 -13.78 16.29 -1.92
N ILE A 110 -13.55 15.55 -0.84
CA ILE A 110 -13.52 16.10 0.52
C ILE A 110 -12.46 17.20 0.63
N GLY A 111 -11.27 16.98 0.08
CA GLY A 111 -10.19 17.96 0.08
C GLY A 111 -10.56 19.26 -0.64
N ALA A 112 -11.28 19.16 -1.75
CA ALA A 112 -11.79 20.32 -2.48
C ALA A 112 -12.79 21.14 -1.63
N PHE A 113 -13.73 20.48 -0.96
CA PHE A 113 -14.70 21.16 -0.09
C PHE A 113 -14.06 21.76 1.17
N VAL A 114 -13.09 21.06 1.78
CA VAL A 114 -12.35 21.57 2.93
C VAL A 114 -11.54 22.80 2.55
N LEU A 115 -10.83 22.77 1.42
CA LEU A 115 -10.08 23.93 0.93
C LEU A 115 -11.02 25.11 0.65
N TYR A 116 -12.14 24.85 -0.01
CA TYR A 116 -13.15 25.88 -0.28
C TYR A 116 -13.66 26.53 1.04
N GLY A 117 -13.96 25.72 2.05
CA GLY A 117 -14.36 26.22 3.36
C GLY A 117 -13.30 27.07 4.05
N ILE A 118 -12.02 26.65 3.98
CA ILE A 118 -10.89 27.43 4.53
C ILE A 118 -10.78 28.78 3.81
N LEU A 119 -10.88 28.80 2.49
CA LEU A 119 -10.79 30.04 1.69
C LEU A 119 -11.94 31.00 1.99
N LEU A 120 -13.15 30.50 2.22
CA LEU A 120 -14.30 31.31 2.66
C LEU A 120 -14.03 31.97 4.04
N LEU A 121 -13.46 31.19 4.98
CA LEU A 121 -13.15 31.69 6.34
C LEU A 121 -12.02 32.74 6.36
N THR A 122 -11.09 32.64 5.40
CA THR A 122 -9.96 33.60 5.30
C THR A 122 -10.30 34.88 4.55
N GLY A 123 -11.59 35.05 4.14
CA GLY A 123 -12.05 36.27 3.45
C GLY A 123 -11.52 36.41 2.01
N SER A 124 -10.86 35.40 1.49
CA SER A 124 -10.58 35.27 0.08
C SER A 124 -11.92 35.11 -0.61
N ASN A 125 -12.36 36.11 -1.40
CA ASN A 125 -13.61 36.05 -2.13
C ASN A 125 -13.71 34.67 -2.79
N GLY A 126 -14.64 33.83 -2.37
CA GLY A 126 -14.74 32.41 -2.69
C GLY A 126 -15.00 32.04 -4.15
N ILE A 127 -14.81 33.00 -5.05
CA ILE A 127 -14.61 32.87 -6.47
C ILE A 127 -13.09 32.65 -6.74
N LEU A 128 -12.43 31.87 -5.94
CA LEU A 128 -11.34 31.13 -6.48
C LEU A 128 -12.02 30.01 -7.29
N LEU A 129 -12.28 30.34 -8.53
CA LEU A 129 -12.20 29.39 -9.63
C LEU A 129 -10.97 28.57 -9.30
N LEU A 130 -11.18 27.39 -8.76
CA LEU A 130 -10.08 26.45 -8.52
C LEU A 130 -9.40 26.37 -9.86
N GLU A 131 -8.19 26.98 -10.00
CA GLU A 131 -7.49 27.15 -11.26
C GLU A 131 -7.70 25.87 -12.07
N GLY A 132 -8.49 26.02 -13.17
CA GLY A 132 -9.20 24.92 -13.81
C GLY A 132 -8.32 23.68 -13.97
N GLY A 133 -8.69 22.60 -13.32
CA GLY A 133 -8.01 21.33 -13.43
C GLY A 133 -6.99 20.98 -12.32
N ALA A 134 -6.82 21.78 -11.29
CA ALA A 134 -5.93 21.43 -10.20
C ALA A 134 -6.37 20.14 -9.48
N PHE A 135 -7.68 19.94 -9.25
CA PHE A 135 -8.23 18.65 -8.86
C PHE A 135 -8.39 17.76 -10.10
N SER A 136 -7.27 17.30 -10.64
CA SER A 136 -7.26 16.39 -11.78
C SER A 136 -7.00 14.96 -11.33
N THR A 137 -7.34 14.02 -12.18
CA THR A 137 -7.04 12.60 -12.01
C THR A 137 -5.53 12.29 -12.03
N TYR A 138 -4.69 13.27 -12.40
CA TYR A 138 -3.24 13.18 -12.37
C TYR A 138 -2.70 12.70 -11.02
N PHE A 139 -3.15 13.31 -9.91
CA PHE A 139 -2.69 12.95 -8.57
C PHE A 139 -3.18 11.57 -8.12
N ILE A 140 -4.36 11.11 -8.62
CA ILE A 140 -4.83 9.74 -8.40
C ILE A 140 -3.90 8.76 -9.14
N SER A 141 -3.55 9.05 -10.38
CA SER A 141 -2.63 8.23 -11.17
C SER A 141 -1.24 8.15 -10.52
N MET A 142 -0.72 9.27 -9.99
CA MET A 142 0.52 9.31 -9.21
C MET A 142 0.44 8.44 -7.96
N SER A 143 -0.68 8.47 -7.23
CA SER A 143 -0.84 7.63 -6.05
C SER A 143 -0.88 6.13 -6.40
N ILE A 144 -1.47 5.76 -7.55
CA ILE A 144 -1.45 4.38 -8.07
C ILE A 144 -0.01 3.94 -8.34
N PHE A 145 0.78 4.81 -8.97
CA PHE A 145 2.19 4.54 -9.23
C PHE A 145 2.99 4.35 -7.93
N LEU A 146 2.80 5.19 -6.92
CA LEU A 146 3.43 5.03 -5.60
C LEU A 146 2.99 3.72 -4.92
N GLY A 147 1.71 3.35 -5.04
CA GLY A 147 1.18 2.07 -4.56
C GLY A 147 1.87 0.88 -5.21
N PHE A 148 2.09 0.96 -6.52
CA PHE A 148 2.81 -0.06 -7.27
C PHE A 148 4.30 -0.14 -6.88
N ALA A 149 4.95 1.00 -6.74
CA ALA A 149 6.35 1.05 -6.31
C ALA A 149 6.56 0.47 -4.90
N ALA A 150 5.60 0.68 -4.01
CA ALA A 150 5.61 0.08 -2.68
C ALA A 150 5.38 -1.44 -2.68
N ALA A 151 4.58 -1.95 -3.64
CA ALA A 151 4.33 -3.38 -3.81
C ALA A 151 5.51 -4.09 -4.51
N TYR A 152 6.12 -3.46 -5.51
CA TYR A 152 7.14 -4.05 -6.39
C TYR A 152 8.41 -3.18 -6.52
N PRO A 153 9.15 -2.89 -5.43
CA PRO A 153 10.26 -1.94 -5.45
C PRO A 153 11.44 -2.36 -6.35
N ASN A 154 11.63 -3.65 -6.57
CA ASN A 154 12.74 -4.21 -7.34
C ASN A 154 12.38 -4.56 -8.79
N MET A 155 11.12 -4.38 -9.18
CA MET A 155 10.69 -4.61 -10.55
C MET A 155 11.37 -3.58 -11.47
N GLN A 156 11.78 -4.02 -12.65
CA GLN A 156 12.37 -3.16 -13.67
C GLN A 156 11.28 -2.81 -14.69
N VAL A 157 11.22 -1.56 -15.04
CA VAL A 157 10.37 -1.03 -16.09
C VAL A 157 11.24 -0.40 -17.15
N LEU A 158 10.92 -0.65 -18.41
CA LEU A 158 11.58 -0.01 -19.53
C LEU A 158 11.02 1.40 -19.72
N LEU A 159 11.77 2.40 -19.25
CA LEU A 159 11.41 3.79 -19.50
C LEU A 159 11.61 4.07 -21.00
N TYR A 160 10.55 4.52 -21.67
CA TYR A 160 10.51 4.73 -23.12
C TYR A 160 10.96 3.50 -23.95
N PHE A 161 10.74 2.28 -23.41
CA PHE A 161 11.12 0.99 -24.03
C PHE A 161 12.64 0.80 -24.22
N ILE A 162 13.48 1.70 -23.71
CA ILE A 162 14.95 1.70 -23.94
C ILE A 162 15.70 1.47 -22.64
N ILE A 163 15.37 2.18 -21.56
CA ILE A 163 16.17 2.23 -20.33
C ILE A 163 15.51 1.39 -19.23
N PRO A 164 16.12 0.25 -18.81
CA PRO A 164 15.59 -0.55 -17.70
C PRO A 164 15.89 0.15 -16.36
N LEU A 165 14.89 0.76 -15.76
CA LEU A 165 14.98 1.39 -14.45
C LEU A 165 14.20 0.59 -13.40
N LYS A 166 14.76 0.48 -12.19
CA LYS A 166 14.02 -0.08 -11.05
C LYS A 166 12.97 0.93 -10.61
N ILE A 167 11.75 0.45 -10.39
CA ILE A 167 10.59 1.28 -10.00
C ILE A 167 10.86 2.12 -8.76
N LYS A 168 11.65 1.62 -7.80
CA LYS A 168 12.01 2.39 -6.61
C LYS A 168 12.71 3.72 -6.90
N TRP A 169 13.52 3.78 -7.97
CA TRP A 169 14.20 5.03 -8.37
C TRP A 169 13.23 6.01 -9.02
N LEU A 170 12.31 5.49 -9.85
CA LEU A 170 11.26 6.31 -10.44
C LEU A 170 10.34 6.89 -9.35
N ALA A 171 9.95 6.08 -8.36
CA ALA A 171 9.13 6.54 -7.24
C ALA A 171 9.86 7.60 -6.38
N LEU A 172 11.18 7.47 -6.22
CA LEU A 172 11.96 8.48 -5.51
C LEU A 172 11.96 9.82 -6.27
N VAL A 173 12.16 9.78 -7.58
CA VAL A 173 12.08 10.98 -8.44
C VAL A 173 10.68 11.60 -8.36
N ASP A 174 9.63 10.78 -8.39
CA ASP A 174 8.24 11.22 -8.29
C ASP A 174 7.98 11.91 -6.94
N ILE A 175 8.41 11.34 -5.83
CA ILE A 175 8.30 11.96 -4.50
C ILE A 175 9.04 13.30 -4.44
N VAL A 176 10.26 13.36 -4.96
CA VAL A 176 11.04 14.62 -5.02
C VAL A 176 10.31 15.66 -5.84
N TYR A 177 9.76 15.27 -6.99
CA TYR A 177 8.96 16.14 -7.86
C TYR A 177 7.71 16.67 -7.13
N LEU A 178 6.97 15.81 -6.44
CA LEU A 178 5.78 16.19 -5.66
C LEU A 178 6.14 17.18 -4.54
N VAL A 179 7.26 16.96 -3.83
CA VAL A 179 7.73 17.88 -2.78
C VAL A 179 8.13 19.24 -3.39
N TRP A 180 8.83 19.23 -4.51
CA TRP A 180 9.20 20.46 -5.21
C TRP A 180 7.97 21.23 -5.71
N GLN A 181 7.01 20.52 -6.30
CA GLN A 181 5.75 21.09 -6.75
C GLN A 181 4.94 21.65 -5.56
N MET A 182 4.94 20.96 -4.40
CA MET A 182 4.29 21.45 -3.20
C MET A 182 4.90 22.74 -2.67
N ALA A 183 6.22 22.96 -2.84
CA ALA A 183 6.89 24.18 -2.43
C ALA A 183 6.56 25.37 -3.35
N GLY A 184 6.49 25.16 -4.67
CA GLY A 184 6.31 26.21 -5.68
C GLY A 184 4.86 26.51 -6.09
N SER A 185 3.90 25.67 -5.72
CA SER A 185 2.51 25.76 -6.20
C SER A 185 1.58 26.49 -5.23
N GLY A 186 0.40 26.88 -5.74
CA GLY A 186 -0.70 27.46 -4.96
C GLY A 186 -1.35 26.47 -3.99
N TRP A 187 -2.22 26.98 -3.13
CA TRP A 187 -2.90 26.22 -2.07
C TRP A 187 -3.73 25.05 -2.62
N VAL A 188 -4.30 25.19 -3.81
CA VAL A 188 -5.12 24.17 -4.47
C VAL A 188 -4.29 22.92 -4.80
N THR A 189 -3.16 23.13 -5.49
CA THR A 189 -2.25 22.02 -5.84
C THR A 189 -1.68 21.34 -4.58
N ARG A 190 -1.34 22.12 -3.55
CA ARG A 190 -0.90 21.58 -2.25
C ARG A 190 -1.95 20.67 -1.63
N ALA A 191 -3.23 21.10 -1.63
CA ALA A 191 -4.33 20.29 -1.11
C ALA A 191 -4.48 18.98 -1.90
N CYS A 192 -4.39 19.02 -3.23
CA CYS A 192 -4.47 17.83 -4.08
C CYS A 192 -3.34 16.83 -3.78
N ILE A 193 -2.11 17.31 -3.67
CA ILE A 193 -0.95 16.47 -3.33
C ILE A 193 -1.14 15.84 -1.95
N ILE A 194 -1.56 16.62 -0.95
CA ILE A 194 -1.81 16.12 0.40
C ILE A 194 -2.89 15.05 0.40
N CYS A 195 -4.02 15.25 -0.28
CA CYS A 195 -5.11 14.28 -0.37
C CYS A 195 -4.66 12.98 -1.05
N SER A 196 -3.89 13.08 -2.13
CA SER A 196 -3.36 11.93 -2.86
C SER A 196 -2.37 11.12 -2.00
N LEU A 197 -1.41 11.79 -1.37
CA LEU A 197 -0.44 11.12 -0.47
C LEU A 197 -1.13 10.55 0.76
N MET A 198 -2.12 11.23 1.32
CA MET A 198 -2.90 10.75 2.46
C MET A 198 -3.67 9.48 2.11
N ASN A 199 -4.29 9.39 0.91
CA ASN A 199 -4.92 8.17 0.41
C ASN A 199 -3.92 7.02 0.36
N PHE A 200 -2.74 7.24 -0.23
CA PHE A 200 -1.67 6.25 -0.30
C PHE A 200 -1.23 5.80 1.10
N ILE A 201 -0.97 6.73 2.01
CA ILE A 201 -0.51 6.42 3.37
C ILE A 201 -1.57 5.63 4.14
N ILE A 202 -2.83 6.08 4.12
CA ILE A 202 -3.94 5.42 4.81
C ILE A 202 -4.09 3.99 4.29
N PHE A 203 -4.12 3.80 2.98
CA PHE A 203 -4.28 2.48 2.38
C PHE A 203 -3.08 1.57 2.68
N PHE A 204 -1.86 2.08 2.56
CA PHE A 204 -0.64 1.34 2.83
C PHE A 204 -0.56 0.89 4.30
N LEU A 205 -0.87 1.78 5.26
CA LEU A 205 -0.91 1.45 6.68
C LEU A 205 -2.04 0.45 7.00
N ALA A 206 -3.19 0.60 6.37
CA ALA A 206 -4.34 -0.27 6.59
C ALA A 206 -4.14 -1.69 6.00
N THR A 207 -3.39 -1.80 4.89
CA THR A 207 -3.12 -3.07 4.20
C THR A 207 -1.86 -3.76 4.73
N ARG A 208 -0.90 -3.01 5.22
CA ARG A 208 0.36 -3.58 5.73
C ARG A 208 0.11 -4.39 7.00
N ASN A 209 0.70 -5.59 7.03
CA ASN A 209 0.60 -6.46 8.20
C ASN A 209 1.51 -5.96 9.32
N THR A 210 1.02 -4.99 10.10
CA THR A 210 1.73 -4.41 11.26
C THR A 210 1.88 -5.39 12.42
N SER A 211 1.27 -6.59 12.33
CA SER A 211 1.39 -7.61 13.36
C SER A 211 2.85 -8.06 13.58
N ARG A 212 3.70 -8.00 12.54
CA ARG A 212 5.14 -8.31 12.66
C ARG A 212 5.90 -7.33 13.56
N ILE A 213 5.42 -6.09 13.68
CA ILE A 213 6.02 -5.00 14.47
C ILE A 213 5.33 -4.87 15.83
N SER A 214 4.20 -5.59 16.04
CA SER A 214 3.48 -5.56 17.32
C SER A 214 4.41 -5.90 18.48
N PRO A 215 4.43 -5.12 19.57
CA PRO A 215 5.27 -5.37 20.75
C PRO A 215 5.11 -6.80 21.31
N ARG A 216 3.88 -7.33 21.23
CA ARG A 216 3.56 -8.70 21.67
C ARG A 216 4.26 -9.77 20.82
N GLN A 217 4.32 -9.59 19.49
CA GLN A 217 5.01 -10.53 18.60
C GLN A 217 6.53 -10.39 18.68
N VAL A 218 7.04 -9.16 18.82
CA VAL A 218 8.47 -8.91 19.04
C VAL A 218 8.91 -9.58 20.34
N LYS A 219 8.12 -9.47 21.43
CA LYS A 219 8.38 -10.15 22.70
C LYS A 219 8.37 -11.68 22.53
N ARG A 220 7.34 -12.22 21.85
CA ARG A 220 7.23 -13.67 21.57
C ARG A 220 8.41 -14.17 20.74
N ARG A 221 8.81 -13.42 19.70
CA ARG A 221 9.99 -13.77 18.87
C ARG A 221 11.29 -13.72 19.66
N ARG A 222 11.45 -12.72 20.54
CA ARG A 222 12.62 -12.62 21.43
C ARG A 222 12.67 -13.79 22.42
N THR A 223 11.52 -14.16 23.00
CA THR A 223 11.43 -15.31 23.90
C THR A 223 11.75 -16.61 23.18
N TYR A 224 11.21 -16.81 21.98
CA TYR A 224 11.51 -17.96 21.14
C TYR A 224 13.00 -18.03 20.75
N MET A 225 13.58 -16.89 20.30
CA MET A 225 15.00 -16.84 19.96
C MET A 225 15.91 -17.08 21.16
N ARG A 226 15.51 -16.63 22.37
CA ARG A 226 16.23 -16.97 23.62
C ARG A 226 16.16 -18.46 23.92
N ALA A 227 14.99 -19.07 23.77
CA ALA A 227 14.82 -20.52 23.99
C ALA A 227 15.63 -21.34 22.99
N VAL A 228 15.67 -20.94 21.72
CA VAL A 228 16.50 -21.60 20.69
C VAL A 228 17.99 -21.38 20.98
N ASN A 229 18.40 -20.14 21.31
CA ASN A 229 19.81 -19.83 21.60
C ASN A 229 20.29 -20.45 22.94
N SER A 230 19.40 -20.79 23.86
CA SER A 230 19.77 -21.52 25.08
C SER A 230 20.18 -22.98 24.78
N GLY A 231 19.88 -23.50 23.60
CA GLY A 231 20.37 -24.77 23.09
C GLY A 231 21.80 -24.73 22.51
N TYR A 232 22.45 -23.57 22.49
CA TYR A 232 23.87 -23.47 22.12
C TYR A 232 24.76 -23.82 23.30
N ASN A 233 25.76 -24.67 23.06
CA ASN A 233 26.81 -24.92 24.05
C ASN A 233 27.75 -23.71 24.17
N SER A 234 28.65 -23.75 25.17
CA SER A 234 29.68 -22.70 25.39
C SER A 234 30.62 -22.45 24.18
N LYS A 235 30.61 -23.33 23.18
CA LYS A 235 31.39 -23.25 21.95
C LYS A 235 30.59 -22.73 20.75
N GLY A 236 29.31 -22.29 20.96
CA GLY A 236 28.46 -21.73 19.88
C GLY A 236 27.89 -22.77 18.90
N GLN A 237 27.97 -24.07 19.21
CA GLN A 237 27.39 -25.13 18.39
C GLN A 237 25.96 -25.42 18.84
N VAL A 238 25.06 -25.71 17.89
CA VAL A 238 23.65 -26.04 18.16
C VAL A 238 23.57 -27.50 18.63
N THR A 239 23.09 -27.70 19.85
CA THR A 239 22.79 -29.03 20.36
C THR A 239 21.31 -29.36 20.13
N LYS A 240 21.05 -30.55 19.57
CA LYS A 240 19.70 -31.05 19.33
C LYS A 240 19.18 -31.82 20.54
N HIS A 241 20.09 -32.49 21.26
CA HIS A 241 19.78 -33.35 22.37
C HIS A 241 20.57 -32.94 23.61
N LYS A 242 19.93 -32.98 24.78
CA LYS A 242 20.56 -32.69 26.08
C LYS A 242 19.95 -33.52 27.17
N CYS A 243 20.80 -34.22 27.94
CA CYS A 243 20.37 -34.99 29.08
C CYS A 243 19.87 -34.06 30.21
N ALA A 244 18.66 -34.31 30.73
CA ALA A 244 18.07 -33.52 31.80
C ALA A 244 18.77 -33.70 33.17
N VAL A 245 19.53 -34.78 33.36
CA VAL A 245 20.23 -35.06 34.62
C VAL A 245 21.66 -34.52 34.60
N CYS A 246 22.49 -34.90 33.62
CA CYS A 246 23.91 -34.56 33.61
C CYS A 246 24.26 -33.42 32.67
N GLY A 247 23.28 -32.94 31.86
CA GLY A 247 23.49 -31.83 30.94
C GLY A 247 24.35 -32.16 29.71
N ARG A 248 24.84 -33.38 29.55
CA ARG A 248 25.61 -33.83 28.36
C ARG A 248 24.75 -33.71 27.10
N THR A 249 25.41 -33.40 26.00
CA THR A 249 24.82 -33.23 24.67
C THR A 249 25.42 -34.25 23.70
N GLU A 250 24.89 -34.39 22.52
CA GLU A 250 25.42 -35.23 21.45
C GLU A 250 26.85 -34.84 21.01
N LEU A 251 27.32 -33.65 21.41
CA LEU A 251 28.67 -33.15 21.10
C LEU A 251 29.72 -33.54 22.15
N ASP A 252 29.29 -34.14 23.26
CA ASP A 252 30.17 -34.51 24.37
C ASP A 252 30.68 -35.95 24.25
N GLY A 253 30.33 -36.69 23.16
CA GLY A 253 30.84 -38.03 22.84
C GLY A 253 30.23 -38.63 21.59
N ASP A 254 31.03 -39.40 20.84
CA ASP A 254 30.71 -39.89 19.48
C ASP A 254 29.57 -40.96 19.45
N ASN A 255 29.14 -41.54 20.61
CA ASN A 255 28.12 -42.59 20.70
C ASN A 255 27.11 -42.36 21.78
N LEU A 256 26.75 -41.11 22.11
CA LEU A 256 25.74 -40.79 23.09
C LEU A 256 24.32 -40.81 22.47
N GLU A 257 23.55 -41.84 22.86
CA GLU A 257 22.12 -41.90 22.52
C GLU A 257 21.28 -41.15 23.52
N PHE A 258 20.28 -40.39 23.04
CA PHE A 258 19.33 -39.67 23.86
C PHE A 258 17.92 -40.19 23.57
N ARG A 259 17.15 -40.45 24.62
CA ARG A 259 15.76 -40.95 24.50
C ARG A 259 14.86 -40.20 25.46
N PHE A 260 13.61 -39.99 25.02
CA PHE A 260 12.56 -39.43 25.88
C PHE A 260 12.02 -40.48 26.85
N CYS A 261 11.75 -40.05 28.08
CA CYS A 261 11.06 -40.92 29.06
C CYS A 261 9.55 -40.76 28.90
N SER A 262 8.86 -41.86 28.59
CA SER A 262 7.40 -41.92 28.46
C SER A 262 6.62 -41.78 29.78
N LYS A 263 7.30 -41.94 30.92
CA LYS A 263 6.69 -41.84 32.26
C LYS A 263 6.83 -40.47 32.92
N CYS A 264 7.69 -39.59 32.37
CA CYS A 264 7.85 -38.24 32.86
C CYS A 264 6.79 -37.29 32.24
N LYS A 265 6.21 -36.40 33.04
CA LYS A 265 5.28 -35.40 32.59
C LYS A 265 6.06 -34.24 31.95
N GLY A 266 6.21 -34.27 30.61
CA GLY A 266 6.98 -33.32 29.83
C GLY A 266 7.99 -33.97 28.89
N ASN A 267 8.58 -33.18 28.02
CA ASN A 267 9.57 -33.62 27.00
C ASN A 267 10.99 -33.58 27.60
N TYR A 268 11.31 -34.52 28.46
CA TYR A 268 12.66 -34.66 29.03
C TYR A 268 13.43 -35.76 28.32
N GLU A 269 14.59 -35.39 27.82
CA GLU A 269 15.55 -36.31 27.19
C GLU A 269 16.62 -36.75 28.21
N TYR A 270 16.99 -37.99 28.12
CA TYR A 270 18.02 -38.61 29.00
C TYR A 270 19.02 -39.34 28.13
N CYS A 271 20.32 -39.25 28.49
CA CYS A 271 21.34 -40.08 27.90
C CYS A 271 21.19 -41.55 28.35
N GLN A 272 21.85 -42.46 27.65
CA GLN A 272 21.81 -43.90 27.92
C GLN A 272 22.09 -44.23 29.40
N ASP A 273 22.99 -43.50 30.09
CA ASP A 273 23.33 -43.72 31.50
C ASP A 273 22.24 -43.32 32.47
N HIS A 274 21.42 -42.31 32.09
CA HIS A 274 20.39 -41.75 32.95
C HIS A 274 18.97 -42.12 32.53
N LEU A 275 18.80 -42.86 31.45
CA LEU A 275 17.47 -43.24 30.95
C LEU A 275 16.69 -44.11 31.97
N PHE A 276 17.39 -45.00 32.68
CA PHE A 276 16.80 -45.91 33.63
C PHE A 276 17.04 -45.54 35.10
N THR A 277 17.90 -44.56 35.37
CA THR A 277 18.33 -44.19 36.73
C THR A 277 17.76 -42.85 37.20
N HIS A 278 17.06 -42.07 36.33
CA HIS A 278 16.50 -40.78 36.69
C HIS A 278 15.23 -40.90 37.53
N LYS A 279 14.99 -39.92 38.38
CA LYS A 279 13.70 -39.75 39.07
C LYS A 279 12.67 -39.19 38.08
N HIS A 280 11.51 -39.83 38.01
CA HIS A 280 10.43 -39.38 37.17
C HIS A 280 9.87 -38.04 37.64
N VAL A 281 9.73 -37.09 36.72
CA VAL A 281 9.05 -35.81 36.95
C VAL A 281 7.55 -36.04 36.79
N GLN A 282 6.77 -35.77 37.86
CA GLN A 282 5.32 -35.90 37.92
C GLN A 282 4.60 -34.59 37.56
#